data_3621f75e14c20ee0047a3f5e30b00fa5
#
_entry.id   3621f75e14c20ee0047a3f5e30b00fa5
#
_cell.length_a   1.000
_cell.length_b   1.000
_cell.length_c   1.000
_cell.angle_alpha   90.00
_cell.angle_beta   90.00
_cell.angle_gamma   90.00
#
_symmetry.space_group_name_H-M   'P 1'
#
loop_
_entity.id
_entity.type
_entity.pdbx_description
1 polymer ?
#
loop_
_entity_poly.entity_id
_entity_poly.type
_entity_poly.pdbx_seq_one_letter_code
_entity_poly.pdbx_strand_id
1 'polypeptide(L)'
;AVGVAVVVAFVPRTIPLGVERILGGRDAVEAEFPRLHNLVEGLAMSSGIEPPRLKVIDDAHANLAVSGPVGDAVLVATTGLLAALERDEYEAIVAEALVRIGTGDAELAARAAFYVCGPLMRNGPARDGRPMALVTPLASARARRLRAALGDQREMLGDLAAIDMTRYPPALGAALGKMAQLGTGVESATWGTAHVWIANPLVSSDDAAASRLNELFGRHDRLDHRVELMAEL
;
A
#
# COMPACT_ATOMS: atom_id res chain seq x y z
N ALA A 1 -17.20 -8.23 14.24
CA ALA A 1 -16.31 -7.13 13.81
C ALA A 1 -15.49 -6.56 14.99
N VAL A 2 -16.12 -6.24 16.11
CA VAL A 2 -15.45 -5.67 17.30
C VAL A 2 -14.32 -6.56 17.85
N GLY A 3 -14.49 -7.88 17.85
CA GLY A 3 -13.49 -8.82 18.39
C GLY A 3 -12.19 -8.89 17.60
N VAL A 4 -12.21 -8.69 16.26
CA VAL A 4 -11.01 -8.72 15.41
C VAL A 4 -10.24 -7.41 15.56
N ALA A 5 -10.94 -6.28 15.62
CA ALA A 5 -10.31 -4.97 15.85
C ALA A 5 -9.62 -4.92 17.22
N VAL A 6 -10.21 -5.50 18.26
CA VAL A 6 -9.63 -5.59 19.60
C VAL A 6 -8.35 -6.44 19.60
N VAL A 7 -8.35 -7.60 18.92
CA VAL A 7 -7.14 -8.45 18.85
C VAL A 7 -6.00 -7.74 18.10
N VAL A 8 -6.29 -7.01 17.02
CA VAL A 8 -5.28 -6.26 16.28
C VAL A 8 -4.72 -5.08 17.08
N ALA A 9 -5.54 -4.44 17.93
CA ALA A 9 -5.12 -3.30 18.75
C ALA A 9 -4.19 -3.67 19.94
N PHE A 10 -4.28 -4.91 20.47
CA PHE A 10 -3.53 -5.35 21.67
C PHE A 10 -2.18 -6.00 21.37
N VAL A 11 -1.71 -5.94 20.14
CA VAL A 11 -0.51 -6.67 19.73
C VAL A 11 0.76 -5.82 19.83
N PRO A 12 1.93 -6.41 20.24
CA PRO A 12 3.19 -5.68 20.44
C PRO A 12 3.68 -4.95 19.18
N ARG A 13 4.29 -3.76 19.39
CA ARG A 13 4.83 -2.85 18.36
C ARG A 13 5.99 -3.41 17.50
N THR A 14 6.45 -4.63 17.76
CA THR A 14 7.59 -5.26 17.05
C THR A 14 7.28 -5.82 15.66
N ILE A 15 6.02 -5.74 15.21
CA ILE A 15 5.52 -6.39 14.00
C ILE A 15 5.80 -5.63 12.69
N PRO A 16 5.89 -4.30 12.65
CA PRO A 16 6.17 -3.55 11.43
C PRO A 16 7.42 -4.00 10.68
N LEU A 17 8.49 -4.35 11.41
CA LEU A 17 9.75 -4.83 10.84
C LEU A 17 9.61 -6.11 10.00
N GLY A 18 8.67 -6.97 10.35
CA GLY A 18 8.39 -8.20 9.58
C GLY A 18 7.76 -7.90 8.23
N VAL A 19 6.82 -6.96 8.16
CA VAL A 19 6.15 -6.55 6.91
C VAL A 19 7.13 -5.82 6.00
N GLU A 20 7.94 -4.90 6.53
CA GLU A 20 8.97 -4.20 5.78
C GLU A 20 9.92 -5.15 5.04
N ARG A 21 10.40 -6.20 5.71
CA ARG A 21 11.27 -7.21 5.07
C ARG A 21 10.61 -7.95 3.92
N ILE A 22 9.29 -8.13 4.01
CA ILE A 22 8.53 -8.83 2.98
C ILE A 22 8.24 -7.91 1.80
N LEU A 23 7.96 -6.63 2.04
CA LEU A 23 7.82 -5.62 1.00
C LEU A 23 9.11 -5.52 0.18
N GLY A 24 10.27 -5.65 0.83
CA GLY A 24 11.56 -5.60 0.16
C GLY A 24 12.01 -4.16 -0.14
N GLY A 25 12.80 -4.03 -1.19
CA GLY A 25 13.39 -2.75 -1.58
C GLY A 25 14.71 -2.45 -0.87
N ARG A 26 15.50 -1.58 -1.49
CA ARG A 26 16.73 -1.00 -0.95
C ARG A 26 16.44 0.36 -0.33
N ASP A 27 17.29 0.79 0.56
CA ASP A 27 17.17 2.14 1.13
C ASP A 27 17.30 3.19 0.02
N ALA A 28 16.39 4.16 0.02
CA ALA A 28 16.44 5.27 -0.90
C ALA A 28 17.54 6.24 -0.48
N VAL A 29 18.71 6.16 -1.12
CA VAL A 29 19.81 7.07 -0.83
C VAL A 29 19.46 8.47 -1.31
N GLU A 30 19.59 9.48 -0.46
CA GLU A 30 19.20 10.87 -0.77
C GLU A 30 19.89 11.41 -2.03
N ALA A 31 21.16 11.09 -2.24
CA ALA A 31 21.91 11.49 -3.44
C ALA A 31 21.33 10.90 -4.74
N GLU A 32 20.66 9.75 -4.68
CA GLU A 32 20.02 9.11 -5.82
C GLU A 32 18.57 9.55 -6.00
N PHE A 33 17.85 9.79 -4.90
CA PHE A 33 16.44 10.16 -4.88
C PHE A 33 16.15 11.47 -4.12
N PRO A 34 16.85 12.59 -4.45
CA PRO A 34 16.73 13.85 -3.70
C PRO A 34 15.30 14.41 -3.75
N ARG A 35 14.60 14.21 -4.86
CA ARG A 35 13.20 14.65 -5.01
C ARG A 35 12.26 13.94 -4.04
N LEU A 36 12.44 12.62 -3.83
CA LEU A 36 11.66 11.84 -2.89
C LEU A 36 11.88 12.34 -1.45
N HIS A 37 13.13 12.47 -1.04
CA HIS A 37 13.50 12.96 0.29
C HIS A 37 12.91 14.34 0.58
N ASN A 38 13.23 15.32 -0.27
CA ASN A 38 12.78 16.70 -0.08
C ASN A 38 11.25 16.81 0.02
N LEU A 39 10.52 16.03 -0.78
CA LEU A 39 9.07 16.11 -0.83
C LEU A 39 8.44 15.43 0.39
N VAL A 40 8.92 14.25 0.76
CA VAL A 40 8.43 13.54 1.94
C VAL A 40 8.72 14.34 3.22
N GLU A 41 9.92 14.87 3.37
CA GLU A 41 10.30 15.71 4.51
C GLU A 41 9.45 16.98 4.59
N GLY A 42 9.28 17.69 3.47
CA GLY A 42 8.48 18.92 3.41
C GLY A 42 7.02 18.69 3.80
N LEU A 43 6.37 17.65 3.25
CA LEU A 43 5.00 17.30 3.58
C LEU A 43 4.86 16.77 5.01
N ALA A 44 5.78 15.94 5.47
CA ALA A 44 5.78 15.41 6.82
C ALA A 44 5.91 16.54 7.86
N MET A 45 6.82 17.50 7.64
CA MET A 45 6.96 18.69 8.49
C MET A 45 5.69 19.54 8.52
N SER A 46 5.08 19.79 7.36
CA SER A 46 3.87 20.63 7.27
C SER A 46 2.64 19.99 7.92
N SER A 47 2.59 18.66 7.95
CA SER A 47 1.49 17.89 8.55
C SER A 47 1.77 17.45 10.00
N GLY A 48 2.95 17.73 10.54
CA GLY A 48 3.33 17.34 11.90
C GLY A 48 3.52 15.82 12.06
N ILE A 49 3.80 15.11 10.97
CA ILE A 49 4.06 13.66 10.96
C ILE A 49 5.57 13.45 10.93
N GLU A 50 6.07 12.51 11.73
CA GLU A 50 7.49 12.11 11.66
C GLU A 50 7.78 11.45 10.30
N PRO A 51 8.83 11.90 9.55
CA PRO A 51 9.12 11.34 8.23
C PRO A 51 9.37 9.84 8.29
N PRO A 52 8.74 9.05 7.39
CA PRO A 52 9.00 7.61 7.32
C PRO A 52 10.39 7.32 6.73
N ARG A 53 10.94 6.15 7.02
CA ARG A 53 12.09 5.62 6.30
C ARG A 53 11.72 5.34 4.85
N LEU A 54 12.61 5.68 3.93
CA LEU A 54 12.36 5.60 2.50
C LEU A 54 13.08 4.41 1.87
N LYS A 55 12.33 3.62 1.11
CA LYS A 55 12.88 2.49 0.33
C LYS A 55 12.39 2.54 -1.11
N VAL A 56 13.17 1.95 -2.00
CA VAL A 56 12.86 1.88 -3.42
C VAL A 56 12.97 0.43 -3.90
N ILE A 57 12.01 0.02 -4.72
CA ILE A 57 12.02 -1.24 -5.45
C ILE A 57 12.26 -0.92 -6.92
N ASP A 58 13.25 -1.61 -7.52
CA ASP A 58 13.52 -1.51 -8.95
C ASP A 58 12.47 -2.31 -9.72
N ASP A 59 11.34 -1.64 -10.01
CA ASP A 59 10.21 -2.19 -10.77
C ASP A 59 9.66 -1.10 -11.70
N ALA A 60 9.37 -1.45 -12.94
CA ALA A 60 8.89 -0.51 -13.95
C ALA A 60 7.42 -0.11 -13.76
N HIS A 61 6.64 -0.90 -13.05
CA HIS A 61 5.26 -0.57 -12.73
C HIS A 61 5.18 0.53 -11.65
N ALA A 62 4.07 1.24 -11.61
CA ALA A 62 3.91 2.39 -10.73
C ALA A 62 3.10 2.03 -9.47
N ASN A 63 3.77 1.90 -8.34
CA ASN A 63 3.08 1.67 -7.05
C ASN A 63 3.86 2.21 -5.86
N LEU A 64 3.16 2.36 -4.72
CA LEU A 64 3.72 2.79 -3.46
C LEU A 64 3.05 2.02 -2.32
N ALA A 65 3.83 1.64 -1.32
CA ALA A 65 3.33 1.00 -0.10
C ALA A 65 3.79 1.75 1.15
N VAL A 66 2.96 1.71 2.19
CA VAL A 66 3.33 2.21 3.51
C VAL A 66 3.02 1.17 4.57
N SER A 67 3.89 1.09 5.56
CA SER A 67 3.76 0.12 6.66
C SER A 67 4.41 0.66 7.93
N GLY A 68 3.77 0.42 9.06
CA GLY A 68 4.32 0.76 10.37
C GLY A 68 3.63 1.92 11.07
N PRO A 69 3.93 2.10 12.36
CA PRO A 69 3.39 3.19 13.17
C PRO A 69 4.09 4.52 12.86
N VAL A 70 3.47 5.62 13.30
CA VAL A 70 4.14 6.93 13.35
C VAL A 70 5.44 6.80 14.14
N GLY A 71 6.53 7.35 13.59
CA GLY A 71 7.87 7.29 14.19
C GLY A 71 8.69 6.04 13.84
N ASP A 72 8.08 4.99 13.27
CA ASP A 72 8.79 3.82 12.73
C ASP A 72 8.11 3.30 11.44
N ALA A 73 7.52 4.20 10.69
CA ALA A 73 6.91 3.85 9.41
C ALA A 73 7.96 3.73 8.30
N VAL A 74 7.63 2.93 7.29
CA VAL A 74 8.39 2.82 6.05
C VAL A 74 7.50 3.12 4.86
N LEU A 75 8.00 3.91 3.94
CA LEU A 75 7.43 4.19 2.63
C LEU A 75 8.28 3.48 1.58
N VAL A 76 7.67 2.65 0.75
CA VAL A 76 8.34 1.88 -0.30
C VAL A 76 7.74 2.28 -1.64
N ALA A 77 8.54 2.89 -2.51
CA ALA A 77 8.12 3.31 -3.85
C ALA A 77 8.79 2.47 -4.94
N THR A 78 8.12 2.25 -6.05
CA THR A 78 8.75 1.65 -7.24
C THR A 78 9.47 2.70 -8.08
N THR A 79 10.54 2.32 -8.75
CA THR A 79 11.26 3.22 -9.67
C THR A 79 10.36 3.70 -10.82
N GLY A 80 9.42 2.87 -11.27
CA GLY A 80 8.43 3.25 -12.28
C GLY A 80 7.53 4.40 -11.82
N LEU A 81 7.07 4.37 -10.56
CA LEU A 81 6.30 5.49 -9.98
C LEU A 81 7.14 6.77 -9.93
N LEU A 82 8.37 6.67 -9.40
CA LEU A 82 9.24 7.83 -9.22
C LEU A 82 9.63 8.50 -10.55
N ALA A 83 9.73 7.72 -11.62
CA ALA A 83 10.07 8.22 -12.96
C ALA A 83 8.88 8.84 -13.71
N ALA A 84 7.65 8.37 -13.43
CA ALA A 84 6.47 8.73 -14.20
C ALA A 84 5.75 10.00 -13.71
N LEU A 85 5.81 10.27 -12.40
CA LEU A 85 5.02 11.32 -11.81
C LEU A 85 5.69 12.71 -11.92
N GLU A 86 4.89 13.71 -12.26
CA GLU A 86 5.24 15.12 -12.15
C GLU A 86 5.23 15.56 -10.68
N ARG A 87 5.62 16.81 -10.43
CA ARG A 87 5.80 17.28 -9.06
C ARG A 87 4.52 17.20 -8.23
N ASP A 88 3.44 17.76 -8.77
CA ASP A 88 2.17 17.87 -8.05
C ASP A 88 1.51 16.50 -7.86
N GLU A 89 1.61 15.64 -8.87
CA GLU A 89 1.14 14.25 -8.82
C GLU A 89 1.89 13.45 -7.76
N TYR A 90 3.20 13.64 -7.70
CA TYR A 90 4.05 12.99 -6.71
C TYR A 90 3.75 13.47 -5.30
N GLU A 91 3.51 14.79 -5.15
CA GLU A 91 3.07 15.39 -3.89
C GLU A 91 1.75 14.76 -3.41
N ALA A 92 0.77 14.59 -4.31
CA ALA A 92 -0.52 14.01 -3.97
C ALA A 92 -0.42 12.54 -3.52
N ILE A 93 0.39 11.71 -4.18
CA ILE A 93 0.59 10.31 -3.79
C ILE A 93 1.37 10.19 -2.47
N VAL A 94 2.36 11.04 -2.24
CA VAL A 94 3.08 11.08 -0.95
C VAL A 94 2.17 11.57 0.18
N ALA A 95 1.30 12.55 -0.10
CA ALA A 95 0.32 13.02 0.88
C ALA A 95 -0.64 11.89 1.31
N GLU A 96 -1.15 11.08 0.35
CA GLU A 96 -1.98 9.91 0.67
C GLU A 96 -1.23 8.92 1.57
N ALA A 97 0.04 8.65 1.27
CA ALA A 97 0.87 7.78 2.08
C ALA A 97 1.08 8.33 3.50
N LEU A 98 1.36 9.63 3.65
CA LEU A 98 1.54 10.27 4.96
C LEU A 98 0.25 10.31 5.76
N VAL A 99 -0.90 10.55 5.12
CA VAL A 99 -2.22 10.44 5.76
C VAL A 99 -2.42 9.05 6.36
N ARG A 100 -2.11 7.99 5.62
CA ARG A 100 -2.22 6.60 6.12
C ARG A 100 -1.31 6.35 7.33
N ILE A 101 -0.14 6.97 7.37
CA ILE A 101 0.75 6.90 8.53
C ILE A 101 0.12 7.68 9.71
N GLY A 102 -0.23 8.95 9.49
CA GLY A 102 -0.73 9.85 10.53
C GLY A 102 -2.04 9.39 11.18
N THR A 103 -2.92 8.74 10.42
CA THR A 103 -4.20 8.17 10.91
C THR A 103 -4.02 6.81 11.61
N GLY A 104 -2.82 6.21 11.54
CA GLY A 104 -2.56 4.85 12.04
C GLY A 104 -3.06 3.73 11.13
N ASP A 105 -3.55 4.06 9.94
CA ASP A 105 -4.01 3.06 8.97
C ASP A 105 -2.86 2.17 8.48
N ALA A 106 -1.67 2.72 8.26
CA ALA A 106 -0.48 1.98 7.87
C ALA A 106 -0.07 0.95 8.95
N GLU A 107 -0.18 1.31 10.24
CA GLU A 107 0.07 0.39 11.35
C GLU A 107 -0.98 -0.70 11.42
N LEU A 108 -2.27 -0.34 11.29
CA LEU A 108 -3.37 -1.31 11.28
C LEU A 108 -3.24 -2.31 10.13
N ALA A 109 -2.88 -1.83 8.94
CA ALA A 109 -2.64 -2.66 7.77
C ALA A 109 -1.47 -3.64 7.99
N ALA A 110 -0.36 -3.17 8.54
CA ALA A 110 0.79 -4.01 8.87
C ALA A 110 0.44 -5.11 9.87
N ARG A 111 -0.30 -4.77 10.92
CA ARG A 111 -0.79 -5.75 11.90
C ARG A 111 -1.75 -6.76 11.29
N ALA A 112 -2.67 -6.29 10.44
CA ALA A 112 -3.60 -7.15 9.73
C ALA A 112 -2.86 -8.12 8.78
N ALA A 113 -1.83 -7.67 8.08
CA ALA A 113 -0.96 -8.52 7.28
C ALA A 113 -0.39 -9.68 8.11
N PHE A 114 0.16 -9.38 9.26
CA PHE A 114 0.80 -10.37 10.12
C PHE A 114 -0.21 -11.36 10.73
N TYR A 115 -1.25 -10.86 11.40
CA TYR A 115 -2.16 -11.70 12.19
C TYR A 115 -3.25 -12.37 11.38
N VAL A 116 -3.77 -11.68 10.38
CA VAL A 116 -4.86 -12.21 9.55
C VAL A 116 -4.33 -13.01 8.39
N CYS A 117 -3.31 -12.48 7.71
CA CYS A 117 -2.80 -13.09 6.49
C CYS A 117 -1.71 -14.14 6.77
N GLY A 118 -0.94 -14.00 7.87
CA GLY A 118 0.02 -15.01 8.34
C GLY A 118 0.83 -15.70 7.24
N PRO A 119 0.55 -16.98 6.91
CA PRO A 119 1.29 -17.73 5.89
C PRO A 119 1.27 -17.10 4.49
N LEU A 120 0.25 -16.29 4.16
CA LEU A 120 0.13 -15.61 2.86
C LEU A 120 1.09 -14.43 2.71
N MET A 121 1.71 -13.96 3.81
CA MET A 121 2.68 -12.87 3.75
C MET A 121 3.93 -13.18 2.93
N ARG A 122 4.28 -14.46 2.78
CA ARG A 122 5.48 -14.89 2.04
C ARG A 122 5.17 -15.48 0.67
N ASN A 123 3.89 -15.62 0.33
CA ASN A 123 3.43 -16.23 -0.91
C ASN A 123 2.76 -15.16 -1.79
N GLY A 124 3.14 -15.11 -3.04
CA GLY A 124 2.60 -14.19 -4.04
C GLY A 124 2.54 -14.82 -5.43
N PRO A 125 1.81 -14.20 -6.35
CA PRO A 125 1.60 -14.76 -7.70
C PRO A 125 2.90 -14.87 -8.50
N ALA A 126 3.89 -14.01 -8.27
CA ALA A 126 5.18 -14.04 -8.94
C ALA A 126 6.22 -14.93 -8.24
N ARG A 127 5.98 -15.37 -7.01
CA ARG A 127 6.85 -16.25 -6.25
C ARG A 127 6.34 -17.69 -6.33
N ASP A 128 6.98 -18.52 -7.11
CA ASP A 128 6.78 -19.99 -7.22
C ASP A 128 5.37 -20.48 -7.58
N GLY A 129 4.42 -19.58 -7.88
CA GLY A 129 3.13 -19.84 -8.50
C GLY A 129 2.16 -20.81 -7.79
N ARG A 130 2.60 -21.46 -6.73
CA ARG A 130 1.79 -22.49 -6.04
C ARG A 130 1.35 -22.02 -4.67
N PRO A 131 0.08 -21.59 -4.52
CA PRO A 131 -0.48 -21.38 -3.22
C PRO A 131 -0.38 -22.69 -2.44
N MET A 132 0.16 -22.64 -1.22
CA MET A 132 0.16 -23.81 -0.36
C MET A 132 -1.27 -24.36 -0.25
N ALA A 133 -1.51 -25.58 -0.66
CA ALA A 133 -2.83 -26.22 -0.71
C ALA A 133 -3.61 -26.12 0.63
N LEU A 134 -2.90 -26.08 1.76
CA LEU A 134 -3.47 -25.90 3.11
C LEU A 134 -3.98 -24.48 3.40
N VAL A 135 -3.57 -23.46 2.63
CA VAL A 135 -3.94 -22.06 2.86
C VAL A 135 -5.21 -21.68 2.11
N THR A 136 -5.44 -22.30 0.97
CA THR A 136 -6.56 -21.97 0.07
C THR A 136 -7.95 -22.12 0.71
N PRO A 137 -8.27 -23.18 1.48
CA PRO A 137 -9.60 -23.32 2.10
C PRO A 137 -9.92 -22.22 3.12
N LEU A 138 -8.90 -21.66 3.77
CA LEU A 138 -9.05 -20.60 4.76
C LEU A 138 -8.90 -19.19 4.16
N ALA A 139 -8.52 -19.08 2.89
CA ALA A 139 -8.27 -17.81 2.23
C ALA A 139 -9.48 -16.87 2.24
N SER A 140 -10.68 -17.40 1.92
CA SER A 140 -11.92 -16.61 1.94
C SER A 140 -12.26 -16.08 3.34
N ALA A 141 -12.02 -16.90 4.38
CA ALA A 141 -12.24 -16.47 5.77
C ALA A 141 -11.24 -15.39 6.18
N ARG A 142 -9.96 -15.53 5.77
CA ARG A 142 -8.92 -14.52 6.01
C ARG A 142 -9.22 -13.22 5.27
N ALA A 143 -9.60 -13.27 4.00
CA ALA A 143 -9.97 -12.09 3.23
C ALA A 143 -11.17 -11.34 3.84
N ARG A 144 -12.18 -12.06 4.33
CA ARG A 144 -13.29 -11.43 5.06
C ARG A 144 -12.86 -10.78 6.38
N ARG A 145 -11.97 -11.43 7.15
CA ARG A 145 -11.42 -10.87 8.38
C ARG A 145 -10.57 -9.64 8.13
N LEU A 146 -9.76 -9.68 7.07
CA LEU A 146 -8.94 -8.56 6.65
C LEU A 146 -9.82 -7.33 6.33
N ARG A 147 -10.84 -7.50 5.50
CA ARG A 147 -11.80 -6.43 5.18
C ARG A 147 -12.53 -5.91 6.42
N ALA A 148 -12.99 -6.80 7.29
CA ALA A 148 -13.64 -6.39 8.53
C ALA A 148 -12.71 -5.60 9.48
N ALA A 149 -11.40 -5.83 9.40
CA ALA A 149 -10.41 -5.10 10.19
C ALA A 149 -10.05 -3.74 9.59
N LEU A 150 -9.94 -3.65 8.27
CA LEU A 150 -9.49 -2.45 7.56
C LEU A 150 -10.64 -1.50 7.18
N GLY A 151 -11.84 -2.03 6.92
CA GLY A 151 -12.99 -1.29 6.39
C GLY A 151 -13.00 -1.20 4.87
N ASP A 152 -14.20 -1.00 4.31
CA ASP A 152 -14.39 -0.99 2.85
C ASP A 152 -14.14 0.39 2.21
N GLN A 153 -14.19 1.48 3.00
CA GLN A 153 -14.05 2.87 2.50
C GLN A 153 -12.65 3.46 2.74
N ARG A 154 -11.70 2.63 3.09
CA ARG A 154 -10.36 3.03 3.51
C ARG A 154 -9.62 3.87 2.47
N GLU A 155 -9.64 3.44 1.21
CA GLU A 155 -8.94 4.12 0.12
C GLU A 155 -9.56 5.48 -0.18
N MET A 156 -10.89 5.54 -0.27
CA MET A 156 -11.60 6.79 -0.49
C MET A 156 -11.34 7.81 0.63
N LEU A 157 -11.33 7.38 1.89
CA LEU A 157 -11.01 8.26 3.02
C LEU A 157 -9.56 8.75 2.97
N GLY A 158 -8.62 7.89 2.56
CA GLY A 158 -7.23 8.25 2.32
C GLY A 158 -7.09 9.31 1.23
N ASP A 159 -7.75 9.10 0.10
CA ASP A 159 -7.76 10.02 -1.03
C ASP A 159 -8.31 11.41 -0.64
N LEU A 160 -9.46 11.44 0.03
CA LEU A 160 -10.07 12.70 0.47
C LEU A 160 -9.16 13.47 1.45
N ALA A 161 -8.53 12.75 2.39
CA ALA A 161 -7.60 13.38 3.33
C ALA A 161 -6.31 13.86 2.66
N ALA A 162 -5.81 13.15 1.64
CA ALA A 162 -4.69 13.59 0.82
C ALA A 162 -5.02 14.87 0.04
N ILE A 163 -6.22 14.96 -0.53
CA ILE A 163 -6.72 16.16 -1.18
C ILE A 163 -6.85 17.32 -0.19
N ASP A 164 -7.33 17.07 1.03
CA ASP A 164 -7.39 18.10 2.07
C ASP A 164 -6.00 18.63 2.45
N MET A 165 -4.99 17.78 2.45
CA MET A 165 -3.59 18.14 2.69
C MET A 165 -3.00 18.96 1.55
N THR A 166 -3.20 18.56 0.29
CA THR A 166 -2.58 19.20 -0.90
C THR A 166 -3.42 20.33 -1.49
N ARG A 167 -4.72 20.37 -1.20
CA ARG A 167 -5.69 21.31 -1.75
C ARG A 167 -5.80 21.29 -3.27
N TYR A 168 -5.38 20.20 -3.92
CA TYR A 168 -5.39 20.10 -5.38
C TYR A 168 -5.84 18.71 -5.87
N PRO A 169 -7.17 18.44 -5.93
CA PRO A 169 -7.72 17.16 -6.37
C PRO A 169 -7.22 16.64 -7.72
N PRO A 170 -7.03 17.53 -8.77
CA PRO A 170 -6.61 17.04 -10.09
C PRO A 170 -5.25 16.34 -10.09
N ALA A 171 -4.34 16.68 -9.17
CA ALA A 171 -3.03 16.05 -9.09
C ALA A 171 -3.13 14.57 -8.67
N LEU A 172 -3.98 14.26 -7.69
CA LEU A 172 -4.20 12.87 -7.27
C LEU A 172 -4.86 12.07 -8.40
N GLY A 173 -5.87 12.63 -9.07
CA GLY A 173 -6.51 11.99 -10.21
C GLY A 173 -5.54 11.70 -11.35
N ALA A 174 -4.68 12.66 -11.70
CA ALA A 174 -3.65 12.48 -12.72
C ALA A 174 -2.62 11.40 -12.33
N ALA A 175 -2.17 11.39 -11.07
CA ALA A 175 -1.25 10.37 -10.55
C ALA A 175 -1.84 8.96 -10.63
N LEU A 176 -3.08 8.77 -10.15
CA LEU A 176 -3.78 7.50 -10.23
C LEU A 176 -4.02 7.05 -11.68
N GLY A 177 -4.31 7.99 -12.58
CA GLY A 177 -4.45 7.72 -14.02
C GLY A 177 -3.15 7.23 -14.65
N LYS A 178 -2.00 7.84 -14.32
CA LYS A 178 -0.68 7.39 -14.78
C LYS A 178 -0.33 6.00 -14.20
N MET A 179 -0.64 5.75 -12.92
CA MET A 179 -0.45 4.43 -12.31
C MET A 179 -1.28 3.36 -13.03
N ALA A 180 -2.53 3.66 -13.40
CA ALA A 180 -3.37 2.75 -14.17
C ALA A 180 -2.79 2.43 -15.55
N GLN A 181 -2.20 3.42 -16.24
CA GLN A 181 -1.59 3.24 -17.56
C GLN A 181 -0.30 2.42 -17.52
N LEU A 182 0.54 2.62 -16.51
CA LEU A 182 1.81 1.91 -16.34
C LEU A 182 1.64 0.51 -15.74
N GLY A 183 0.47 0.24 -15.14
CA GLY A 183 0.23 -0.93 -14.33
C GLY A 183 0.79 -0.78 -12.92
N THR A 184 0.18 -1.49 -11.99
CA THR A 184 0.49 -1.39 -10.55
C THR A 184 1.06 -2.68 -9.97
N GLY A 185 1.25 -3.71 -10.80
CA GLY A 185 1.77 -5.01 -10.39
C GLY A 185 3.21 -4.92 -9.92
N VAL A 186 3.53 -5.48 -8.74
CA VAL A 186 4.88 -5.49 -8.18
C VAL A 186 5.30 -6.93 -7.94
N GLU A 187 6.45 -7.33 -8.50
CA GLU A 187 6.93 -8.71 -8.39
C GLU A 187 7.12 -9.20 -6.94
N SER A 188 7.55 -8.31 -6.06
CA SER A 188 7.76 -8.66 -4.65
C SER A 188 6.48 -8.73 -3.84
N ALA A 189 5.33 -8.29 -4.39
CA ALA A 189 4.06 -8.28 -3.67
C ALA A 189 3.55 -9.69 -3.37
N THR A 190 2.93 -9.83 -2.22
CA THR A 190 2.34 -11.08 -1.75
C THR A 190 0.86 -10.91 -1.45
N TRP A 191 0.09 -12.02 -1.42
CA TRP A 191 -1.33 -11.95 -1.05
C TRP A 191 -1.54 -11.37 0.35
N GLY A 192 -0.60 -11.62 1.26
CA GLY A 192 -0.68 -11.12 2.64
C GLY A 192 -0.36 -9.64 2.78
N THR A 193 0.35 -9.04 1.84
CA THR A 193 0.76 -7.63 1.88
C THR A 193 0.05 -6.76 0.83
N ALA A 194 -0.82 -7.32 0.00
CA ALA A 194 -1.47 -6.58 -1.08
C ALA A 194 -2.15 -5.28 -0.59
N HIS A 195 -2.80 -5.31 0.55
CA HIS A 195 -3.57 -4.20 1.12
C HIS A 195 -2.72 -3.06 1.74
N VAL A 196 -1.40 -3.19 1.85
CA VAL A 196 -0.52 -2.10 2.29
C VAL A 196 -0.09 -1.18 1.15
N TRP A 197 -0.35 -1.59 -0.09
CA TRP A 197 -0.11 -0.80 -1.29
C TRP A 197 -1.24 0.19 -1.56
N ILE A 198 -0.95 1.26 -2.29
CA ILE A 198 -1.96 2.26 -2.70
C ILE A 198 -2.90 1.71 -3.76
N ALA A 199 -2.37 0.87 -4.66
CA ALA A 199 -3.15 0.22 -5.69
C ALA A 199 -2.82 -1.29 -5.71
N ASN A 200 -3.68 -2.10 -6.33
CA ASN A 200 -3.53 -3.55 -6.36
C ASN A 200 -2.15 -3.96 -6.93
N PRO A 201 -1.25 -4.51 -6.12
CA PRO A 201 0.11 -4.85 -6.56
C PRO A 201 0.22 -6.26 -7.13
N LEU A 202 -0.87 -7.05 -7.15
CA LEU A 202 -0.80 -8.45 -7.52
C LEU A 202 -0.78 -8.60 -9.04
N VAL A 203 0.30 -9.18 -9.55
CA VAL A 203 0.45 -9.48 -10.98
C VAL A 203 -0.53 -10.58 -11.41
N SER A 204 -0.97 -10.53 -12.65
CA SER A 204 -1.83 -11.56 -13.24
C SER A 204 -1.16 -12.92 -13.20
N SER A 205 -1.95 -13.98 -13.06
CA SER A 205 -1.45 -15.36 -13.07
C SER A 205 -2.39 -16.25 -13.88
N ASP A 206 -1.81 -17.13 -14.68
CA ASP A 206 -2.56 -18.17 -15.41
C ASP A 206 -2.97 -19.35 -14.51
N ASP A 207 -2.39 -19.46 -13.33
CA ASP A 207 -2.81 -20.45 -12.33
C ASP A 207 -4.15 -20.07 -11.71
N ALA A 208 -5.14 -20.95 -11.84
CA ALA A 208 -6.51 -20.70 -11.37
C ALA A 208 -6.60 -20.47 -9.86
N ALA A 209 -5.74 -21.12 -9.07
CA ALA A 209 -5.73 -20.94 -7.62
C ALA A 209 -5.07 -19.59 -7.23
N ALA A 210 -4.00 -19.21 -7.92
CA ALA A 210 -3.37 -17.91 -7.74
C ALA A 210 -4.30 -16.78 -8.19
N SER A 211 -4.99 -16.92 -9.33
CA SER A 211 -5.99 -15.97 -9.81
C SER A 211 -7.11 -15.77 -8.80
N ARG A 212 -7.62 -16.85 -8.22
CA ARG A 212 -8.64 -16.77 -7.16
C ARG A 212 -8.15 -16.07 -5.89
N LEU A 213 -6.88 -16.27 -5.50
CA LEU A 213 -6.30 -15.54 -4.38
C LEU A 213 -6.11 -14.06 -4.71
N ASN A 214 -5.73 -13.73 -5.96
CA ASN A 214 -5.66 -12.34 -6.43
C ASN A 214 -7.03 -11.65 -6.29
N GLU A 215 -8.13 -12.30 -6.68
CA GLU A 215 -9.48 -11.76 -6.51
C GLU A 215 -9.85 -11.53 -5.04
N LEU A 216 -9.39 -12.41 -4.14
CA LEU A 216 -9.72 -12.31 -2.72
C LEU A 216 -8.92 -11.23 -1.97
N PHE A 217 -7.64 -11.09 -2.28
CA PHE A 217 -6.70 -10.24 -1.54
C PHE A 217 -6.29 -8.96 -2.30
N GLY A 218 -6.39 -8.94 -3.63
CA GLY A 218 -6.10 -7.79 -4.47
C GLY A 218 -7.28 -6.84 -4.64
N ARG A 219 -8.25 -6.86 -3.75
CA ARG A 219 -9.40 -5.94 -3.79
C ARG A 219 -8.98 -4.57 -3.29
N HIS A 220 -8.63 -3.74 -4.25
CA HIS A 220 -8.54 -2.31 -4.16
C HIS A 220 -9.70 -1.68 -4.91
N ASP A 221 -10.07 -0.46 -4.57
CA ASP A 221 -10.96 0.33 -5.39
C ASP A 221 -10.32 0.49 -6.78
N ARG A 222 -11.15 0.37 -7.81
CA ARG A 222 -10.66 0.48 -9.18
C ARG A 222 -10.07 1.87 -9.40
N LEU A 223 -8.88 1.94 -9.96
CA LEU A 223 -8.19 3.22 -10.20
C LEU A 223 -9.01 4.15 -11.09
N ASP A 224 -9.71 3.61 -12.11
CA ASP A 224 -10.61 4.38 -12.96
C ASP A 224 -11.73 5.05 -12.16
N HIS A 225 -12.35 4.32 -11.23
CA HIS A 225 -13.38 4.86 -10.35
C HIS A 225 -12.82 5.93 -9.39
N ARG A 226 -11.63 5.70 -8.82
CA ARG A 226 -10.95 6.71 -7.98
C ARG A 226 -10.64 7.97 -8.79
N VAL A 227 -10.18 7.84 -10.04
CA VAL A 227 -9.94 8.98 -10.95
C VAL A 227 -11.22 9.75 -11.26
N GLU A 228 -12.33 9.04 -11.54
CA GLU A 228 -13.63 9.66 -11.76
C GLU A 228 -14.09 10.49 -10.56
N LEU A 229 -13.97 9.94 -9.35
CA LEU A 229 -14.31 10.67 -8.12
C LEU A 229 -13.46 11.93 -7.93
N MET A 230 -12.17 11.89 -8.29
CA MET A 230 -11.31 13.07 -8.21
C MET A 230 -11.70 14.16 -9.23
N ALA A 231 -12.32 13.79 -10.33
CA ALA A 231 -12.79 14.75 -11.34
C ALA A 231 -14.12 15.43 -10.95
N GLU A 232 -14.85 14.89 -9.98
CA GLU A 232 -16.09 15.44 -9.45
C GLU A 232 -15.87 16.44 -8.29
N LEU A 233 -14.65 16.50 -7.72
CA LEU A 233 -14.27 17.36 -6.60
C LEU A 233 -13.60 18.66 -7.07
#